data_c5d713ac77e0ce26fc969ff04a3e5613
#
_entry.id   c5d713ac77e0ce26fc969ff04a3e5613
#
_cell.length_a   1.000
_cell.length_b   1.000
_cell.length_c   1.000
_cell.angle_alpha   90.00
_cell.angle_beta   90.00
_cell.angle_gamma   90.00
#
_symmetry.space_group_name_H-M   'P 1'
#
loop_
_entity.id
_entity.type
_entity.pdbx_description
1 polymer ?
#
loop_
_entity_poly.entity_id
_entity_poly.type
_entity_poly.pdbx_seq_one_letter_code
_entity_poly.pdbx_strand_id
1 'polypeptide(L)'
;MPLLKGGKIVEDAWTLLADDLELSKAGFVVVSLDRFIRDRDLLVACSGPIGVRLTSAQSPQLIAGVLEALLLIELEFPAFTDGRSYSYAQLLRRLGFAGEIRAVGNVLRDQYLNLKRCGFDALEIKEGETAEDWGIATDAFSAPYQVAYDTEKPIMFLREQRLAAQAKI
;
A
#
# COMPACT_ATOMS: atom_id res chain seq x y z
N MET A 1 -10.24 11.62 4.36
CA MET A 1 -10.84 10.27 4.53
C MET A 1 -10.09 9.56 5.66
N PRO A 2 -10.73 8.76 6.50
CA PRO A 2 -10.02 8.00 7.55
C PRO A 2 -9.04 7.02 6.94
N LEU A 3 -7.93 6.77 7.65
CA LEU A 3 -6.89 5.84 7.22
C LEU A 3 -6.93 4.57 8.08
N LEU A 4 -7.03 3.40 7.45
CA LEU A 4 -6.90 2.10 8.12
C LEU A 4 -5.46 1.60 7.97
N LYS A 5 -4.76 1.40 9.10
CA LYS A 5 -3.40 0.90 9.16
C LYS A 5 -3.26 -0.13 10.27
N GLY A 6 -2.74 -1.32 9.96
CA GLY A 6 -2.57 -2.39 10.94
C GLY A 6 -3.87 -2.82 11.62
N GLY A 7 -5.02 -2.71 10.94
CA GLY A 7 -6.35 -3.04 11.49
C GLY A 7 -6.93 -1.98 12.42
N LYS A 8 -6.35 -0.78 12.47
CA LYS A 8 -6.82 0.35 13.30
C LYS A 8 -7.02 1.59 12.46
N ILE A 9 -8.02 2.39 12.81
CA ILE A 9 -8.19 3.72 12.22
C ILE A 9 -7.16 4.65 12.87
N VAL A 10 -6.40 5.35 12.04
CA VAL A 10 -5.38 6.31 12.46
C VAL A 10 -5.62 7.65 11.79
N GLU A 11 -5.11 8.71 12.41
CA GLU A 11 -5.09 10.04 11.83
C GLU A 11 -4.06 10.10 10.70
N ASP A 12 -4.45 10.70 9.58
CA ASP A 12 -3.56 10.88 8.43
C ASP A 12 -2.79 12.20 8.58
N ALA A 13 -1.48 12.09 8.71
CA ALA A 13 -0.59 13.25 8.76
C ALA A 13 -0.21 13.77 7.37
N TRP A 14 -0.52 13.03 6.29
CA TRP A 14 -0.15 13.38 4.93
C TRP A 14 -1.20 14.25 4.28
N THR A 15 -0.75 15.23 3.50
CA THR A 15 -1.62 16.12 2.73
C THR A 15 -1.32 15.96 1.24
N LEU A 16 -2.35 15.61 0.46
CA LEU A 16 -2.24 15.64 -1.00
C LEU A 16 -2.19 17.09 -1.48
N LEU A 17 -1.07 17.45 -2.09
CA LEU A 17 -0.84 18.81 -2.58
C LEU A 17 -1.24 18.89 -4.06
N ALA A 18 -2.14 19.79 -4.38
CA ALA A 18 -2.53 20.06 -5.76
C ALA A 18 -1.34 20.57 -6.58
N ASP A 19 -1.35 20.27 -7.88
CA ASP A 19 -0.19 20.47 -8.76
C ASP A 19 0.20 21.95 -8.97
N ASP A 20 -0.71 22.89 -8.70
CA ASP A 20 -0.57 24.34 -8.83
C ASP A 20 -0.17 25.05 -7.52
N LEU A 21 -0.24 24.35 -6.37
CA LEU A 21 0.09 24.94 -5.09
C LEU A 21 1.59 24.91 -4.81
N GLU A 22 2.11 25.98 -4.19
CA GLU A 22 3.51 26.04 -3.75
C GLU A 22 3.80 24.98 -2.67
N LEU A 23 5.04 24.47 -2.68
CA LEU A 23 5.52 23.57 -1.65
C LEU A 23 5.61 24.31 -0.32
N SER A 24 4.79 23.93 0.64
CA SER A 24 4.95 24.35 2.02
C SER A 24 6.22 23.73 2.60
N LYS A 25 7.05 24.52 3.26
CA LYS A 25 8.33 24.05 3.84
C LYS A 25 8.18 23.11 5.04
N ALA A 26 6.97 22.85 5.50
CA ALA A 26 6.71 22.05 6.69
C ALA A 26 5.55 21.10 6.45
N GLY A 27 5.79 19.79 6.65
CA GLY A 27 4.75 18.76 6.68
C GLY A 27 5.00 17.57 5.77
N PHE A 28 4.17 16.58 5.95
CA PHE A 28 4.11 15.37 5.14
C PHE A 28 3.27 15.66 3.89
N VAL A 29 3.90 15.70 2.73
CA VAL A 29 3.21 16.03 1.47
C VAL A 29 3.19 14.86 0.51
N VAL A 30 2.05 14.63 -0.12
CA VAL A 30 1.90 13.73 -1.27
C VAL A 30 1.71 14.58 -2.50
N VAL A 31 2.39 14.26 -3.57
CA VAL A 31 2.26 14.92 -4.87
C VAL A 31 1.90 13.91 -5.95
N SER A 32 1.31 14.38 -7.05
CA SER A 32 1.12 13.54 -8.25
C SER A 32 2.48 13.10 -8.82
N LEU A 33 2.51 11.99 -9.55
CA LEU A 33 3.73 11.57 -10.26
C LEU A 33 4.21 12.64 -11.24
N ASP A 34 3.29 13.26 -11.96
CA ASP A 34 3.63 14.26 -12.98
C ASP A 34 4.30 15.47 -12.35
N ARG A 35 3.79 15.91 -11.20
CA ARG A 35 4.42 16.96 -10.41
C ARG A 35 5.77 16.51 -9.85
N PHE A 36 5.86 15.29 -9.33
CA PHE A 36 7.12 14.77 -8.80
C PHE A 36 8.22 14.76 -9.87
N ILE A 37 7.90 14.34 -11.11
CA ILE A 37 8.86 14.34 -12.22
C ILE A 37 9.26 15.75 -12.60
N ARG A 38 8.32 16.70 -12.65
CA ARG A 38 8.57 18.11 -13.01
C ARG A 38 9.43 18.83 -11.98
N ASP A 39 9.13 18.65 -10.70
CA ASP A 39 9.69 19.45 -9.60
C ASP A 39 10.67 18.61 -8.73
N ARG A 40 11.21 17.51 -9.28
CA ARG A 40 11.99 16.49 -8.57
C ARG A 40 13.11 17.07 -7.72
N ASP A 41 13.94 17.92 -8.31
CA ASP A 41 15.11 18.46 -7.62
C ASP A 41 14.73 19.35 -6.44
N LEU A 42 13.64 20.12 -6.60
CA LEU A 42 13.07 20.93 -5.53
C LEU A 42 12.48 20.09 -4.42
N LEU A 43 11.74 19.04 -4.78
CA LEU A 43 11.12 18.11 -3.82
C LEU A 43 12.15 17.36 -3.00
N VAL A 44 13.17 16.80 -3.65
CA VAL A 44 14.26 16.07 -2.97
C VAL A 44 15.11 17.00 -2.11
N ALA A 45 15.28 18.26 -2.51
CA ALA A 45 15.98 19.28 -1.70
C ALA A 45 15.15 19.79 -0.53
N CYS A 46 13.84 19.61 -0.53
CA CYS A 46 12.97 19.94 0.60
C CYS A 46 13.26 19.00 1.77
N SER A 47 13.48 19.55 2.96
CA SER A 47 13.79 18.78 4.18
C SER A 47 12.60 18.01 4.77
N GLY A 48 11.47 17.93 4.08
CA GLY A 48 10.25 17.29 4.55
C GLY A 48 10.03 15.89 3.96
N PRO A 49 9.20 15.06 4.62
CA PRO A 49 8.78 13.77 4.11
C PRO A 49 7.95 13.92 2.83
N ILE A 50 8.32 13.16 1.78
CA ILE A 50 7.66 13.21 0.48
C ILE A 50 6.99 11.88 0.19
N GLY A 51 5.74 11.96 -0.27
CA GLY A 51 4.98 10.85 -0.86
C GLY A 51 4.64 11.14 -2.32
N VAL A 52 4.41 10.09 -3.09
CA VAL A 52 3.99 10.17 -4.48
C VAL A 52 2.72 9.35 -4.69
N ARG A 53 1.72 9.94 -5.35
CA ARG A 53 0.52 9.23 -5.79
C ARG A 53 0.69 8.80 -7.24
N LEU A 54 0.50 7.49 -7.47
CA LEU A 54 0.48 6.88 -8.79
C LEU A 54 -0.96 6.52 -9.16
N THR A 55 -1.37 6.91 -10.34
CA THR A 55 -2.60 6.39 -10.93
C THR A 55 -2.37 4.95 -11.42
N SER A 56 -3.45 4.21 -11.66
CA SER A 56 -3.34 2.84 -12.18
C SER A 56 -2.75 2.74 -13.60
N ALA A 57 -2.60 3.87 -14.31
CA ALA A 57 -1.94 3.94 -15.62
C ALA A 57 -0.43 4.20 -15.53
N GLN A 58 0.09 4.58 -14.35
CA GLN A 58 1.48 4.99 -14.14
C GLN A 58 2.28 3.88 -13.47
N SER A 59 3.24 3.31 -14.19
CA SER A 59 4.08 2.23 -13.65
C SER A 59 5.04 2.72 -12.57
N PRO A 60 5.21 1.99 -11.46
CA PRO A 60 6.23 2.28 -10.43
C PRO A 60 7.67 2.32 -10.96
N GLN A 61 7.94 1.73 -12.12
CA GLN A 61 9.26 1.78 -12.75
C GLN A 61 9.70 3.22 -13.06
N LEU A 62 8.76 4.15 -13.23
CA LEU A 62 9.05 5.56 -13.48
C LEU A 62 9.76 6.25 -12.29
N ILE A 63 9.61 5.70 -11.08
CA ILE A 63 10.22 6.20 -9.84
C ILE A 63 11.24 5.23 -9.24
N ALA A 64 11.59 4.15 -9.91
CA ALA A 64 12.49 3.12 -9.38
C ALA A 64 13.85 3.67 -8.91
N GLY A 65 14.39 4.67 -9.58
CA GLY A 65 15.68 5.28 -9.25
C GLY A 65 15.66 6.28 -8.09
N VAL A 66 14.51 6.51 -7.44
CA VAL A 66 14.33 7.53 -6.39
C VAL A 66 13.54 7.02 -5.18
N LEU A 67 13.32 5.73 -5.09
CA LEU A 67 12.52 5.12 -4.02
C LEU A 67 13.05 5.43 -2.62
N GLU A 68 14.36 5.56 -2.46
CA GLU A 68 15.00 5.86 -1.17
C GLU A 68 14.65 7.27 -0.64
N ALA A 69 14.27 8.19 -1.52
CA ALA A 69 13.86 9.55 -1.14
C ALA A 69 12.38 9.64 -0.74
N LEU A 70 11.60 8.58 -0.96
CA LEU A 70 10.16 8.56 -0.72
C LEU A 70 9.84 7.79 0.56
N LEU A 71 8.93 8.35 1.37
CA LEU A 71 8.42 7.66 2.57
C LEU A 71 7.03 7.07 2.38
N LEU A 72 6.29 7.54 1.39
CA LEU A 72 4.94 7.08 1.06
C LEU A 72 4.76 6.96 -0.45
N ILE A 73 4.14 5.87 -0.88
CA ILE A 73 3.61 5.74 -2.24
C ILE A 73 2.13 5.37 -2.14
N GLU A 74 1.29 6.22 -2.70
CA GLU A 74 -0.13 5.97 -2.84
C GLU A 74 -0.42 5.36 -4.20
N LEU A 75 -1.15 4.26 -4.22
CA LEU A 75 -1.59 3.58 -5.42
C LEU A 75 -3.10 3.72 -5.58
N GLU A 76 -3.52 4.37 -6.65
CA GLU A 76 -4.93 4.65 -6.89
C GLU A 76 -5.67 3.43 -7.46
N PHE A 77 -6.88 3.23 -6.95
CA PHE A 77 -7.88 2.31 -7.47
C PHE A 77 -9.04 3.14 -8.08
N PRO A 78 -9.02 3.44 -9.39
CA PRO A 78 -10.08 4.22 -10.02
C PRO A 78 -11.41 3.48 -10.02
N ALA A 79 -11.38 2.15 -10.01
CA ALA A 79 -12.52 1.26 -9.83
C ALA A 79 -12.08 0.01 -9.06
N PHE A 80 -13.00 -0.60 -8.30
CA PHE A 80 -12.72 -1.83 -7.54
C PHE A 80 -12.30 -3.03 -8.43
N THR A 81 -12.64 -3.00 -9.71
CA THR A 81 -12.26 -4.01 -10.72
C THR A 81 -10.87 -3.80 -11.30
N ASP A 82 -10.23 -2.65 -11.05
CA ASP A 82 -8.89 -2.37 -11.56
C ASP A 82 -7.82 -2.99 -10.65
N GLY A 83 -7.28 -4.12 -11.07
CA GLY A 83 -6.30 -4.88 -10.30
C GLY A 83 -4.84 -4.46 -10.49
N ARG A 84 -4.52 -3.46 -11.32
CA ARG A 84 -3.13 -3.06 -11.63
C ARG A 84 -2.33 -2.65 -10.40
N SER A 85 -2.95 -1.94 -9.47
CA SER A 85 -2.31 -1.46 -8.25
C SER A 85 -1.82 -2.58 -7.32
N TYR A 86 -2.42 -3.78 -7.36
CA TYR A 86 -1.89 -4.95 -6.65
C TYR A 86 -0.52 -5.37 -7.17
N SER A 87 -0.39 -5.44 -8.50
CA SER A 87 0.90 -5.77 -9.14
C SER A 87 1.94 -4.69 -8.89
N TYR A 88 1.51 -3.43 -8.81
CA TYR A 88 2.39 -2.29 -8.54
C TYR A 88 2.93 -2.32 -7.11
N ALA A 89 2.13 -2.65 -6.12
CA ALA A 89 2.60 -2.82 -4.75
C ALA A 89 3.66 -3.92 -4.66
N GLN A 90 3.42 -5.08 -5.27
CA GLN A 90 4.41 -6.16 -5.31
C GLN A 90 5.69 -5.76 -6.06
N LEU A 91 5.58 -4.99 -7.14
CA LEU A 91 6.74 -4.48 -7.87
C LEU A 91 7.55 -3.53 -7.01
N LEU A 92 6.93 -2.58 -6.32
CA LEU A 92 7.59 -1.66 -5.39
C LEU A 92 8.36 -2.41 -4.30
N ARG A 93 7.74 -3.42 -3.69
CA ARG A 93 8.40 -4.25 -2.67
C ARG A 93 9.60 -5.01 -3.24
N ARG A 94 9.48 -5.57 -4.45
CA ARG A 94 10.60 -6.22 -5.15
C ARG A 94 11.72 -5.26 -5.53
N LEU A 95 11.40 -4.01 -5.81
CA LEU A 95 12.38 -2.93 -6.05
C LEU A 95 13.04 -2.44 -4.75
N GLY A 96 12.65 -2.97 -3.58
CA GLY A 96 13.23 -2.63 -2.28
C GLY A 96 12.58 -1.45 -1.57
N PHE A 97 11.41 -0.98 -2.03
CA PHE A 97 10.73 0.10 -1.32
C PHE A 97 10.27 -0.35 0.07
N ALA A 98 10.87 0.29 1.09
CA ALA A 98 10.60 0.00 2.50
C ALA A 98 9.61 0.99 3.15
N GLY A 99 9.25 2.07 2.46
CA GLY A 99 8.26 3.05 2.93
C GLY A 99 6.83 2.52 2.92
N GLU A 100 5.88 3.36 3.32
CA GLU A 100 4.46 3.02 3.34
C GLU A 100 3.89 2.91 1.93
N ILE A 101 3.20 1.81 1.62
CA ILE A 101 2.36 1.68 0.42
C ILE A 101 0.90 1.77 0.85
N ARG A 102 0.20 2.74 0.28
CA ARG A 102 -1.19 3.04 0.61
C ARG A 102 -2.11 2.81 -0.58
N ALA A 103 -3.25 2.16 -0.34
CA ALA A 103 -4.33 2.07 -1.31
C ALA A 103 -5.28 3.25 -1.15
N VAL A 104 -5.59 3.94 -2.24
CA VAL A 104 -6.50 5.09 -2.25
C VAL A 104 -7.58 4.93 -3.33
N GLY A 105 -8.75 5.51 -3.12
CA GLY A 105 -9.86 5.49 -4.08
C GLY A 105 -10.87 4.37 -3.84
N ASN A 106 -11.29 3.66 -4.90
CA ASN A 106 -12.40 2.70 -4.83
C ASN A 106 -11.92 1.31 -4.39
N VAL A 107 -11.73 1.12 -3.09
CA VAL A 107 -11.38 -0.15 -2.46
C VAL A 107 -12.59 -0.72 -1.72
N LEU A 108 -12.80 -2.04 -1.81
CA LEU A 108 -13.86 -2.75 -1.11
C LEU A 108 -13.30 -3.58 0.06
N ARG A 109 -14.13 -3.86 1.07
CA ARG A 109 -13.73 -4.57 2.29
C ARG A 109 -13.21 -5.98 2.03
N ASP A 110 -13.81 -6.70 1.09
CA ASP A 110 -13.39 -8.06 0.67
C ASP A 110 -12.00 -8.09 0.03
N GLN A 111 -11.50 -6.95 -0.44
CA GLN A 111 -10.18 -6.80 -1.02
C GLN A 111 -9.07 -6.59 0.03
N TYR A 112 -9.43 -6.31 1.29
CA TYR A 112 -8.46 -5.94 2.34
C TYR A 112 -7.38 -7.00 2.57
N LEU A 113 -7.76 -8.28 2.65
CA LEU A 113 -6.80 -9.36 2.79
C LEU A 113 -5.82 -9.42 1.60
N ASN A 114 -6.32 -9.24 0.38
CA ASN A 114 -5.47 -9.20 -0.82
C ASN A 114 -4.51 -8.01 -0.81
N LEU A 115 -4.97 -6.83 -0.39
CA LEU A 115 -4.11 -5.66 -0.24
C LEU A 115 -2.94 -5.95 0.70
N LYS A 116 -3.21 -6.43 1.92
CA LYS A 116 -2.17 -6.82 2.89
C LYS A 116 -1.18 -7.81 2.27
N ARG A 117 -1.68 -8.84 1.62
CA ARG A 117 -0.87 -9.89 1.01
C ARG A 117 -0.04 -9.41 -0.17
N CYS A 118 -0.46 -8.37 -0.87
CA CYS A 118 0.30 -7.74 -1.95
C CYS A 118 1.32 -6.71 -1.46
N GLY A 119 1.37 -6.41 -0.16
CA GLY A 119 2.38 -5.52 0.43
C GLY A 119 1.90 -4.11 0.71
N PHE A 120 0.59 -3.87 0.74
CA PHE A 120 0.04 -2.60 1.24
C PHE A 120 0.08 -2.56 2.78
N ASP A 121 0.41 -1.40 3.33
CA ASP A 121 0.46 -1.12 4.77
C ASP A 121 -0.81 -0.45 5.28
N ALA A 122 -1.43 0.36 4.44
CA ALA A 122 -2.58 1.18 4.79
C ALA A 122 -3.53 1.38 3.60
N LEU A 123 -4.75 1.80 3.91
CA LEU A 123 -5.74 2.18 2.89
C LEU A 123 -6.67 3.28 3.40
N GLU A 124 -7.12 4.14 2.48
CA GLU A 124 -8.21 5.07 2.74
C GLU A 124 -9.54 4.31 2.82
N ILE A 125 -10.33 4.60 3.84
CA ILE A 125 -11.68 4.06 4.02
C ILE A 125 -12.71 5.17 3.97
N LYS A 126 -13.96 4.82 3.74
CA LYS A 126 -15.06 5.79 3.71
C LYS A 126 -15.39 6.29 5.11
N GLU A 127 -15.87 7.52 5.18
CA GLU A 127 -16.39 8.06 6.43
C GLU A 127 -17.53 7.20 6.99
N GLY A 128 -17.48 6.94 8.29
CA GLY A 128 -18.46 6.10 8.98
C GLY A 128 -18.15 4.60 8.96
N GLU A 129 -17.13 4.14 8.24
CA GLU A 129 -16.65 2.76 8.34
C GLU A 129 -15.77 2.57 9.57
N THR A 130 -15.85 1.38 10.19
CA THR A 130 -15.10 1.04 11.39
C THR A 130 -13.97 0.05 11.07
N ALA A 131 -12.97 -0.03 11.96
CA ALA A 131 -11.90 -1.02 11.83
C ALA A 131 -12.44 -2.45 11.92
N GLU A 132 -13.50 -2.67 12.70
CA GLU A 132 -14.15 -3.97 12.84
C GLU A 132 -14.78 -4.44 11.53
N ASP A 133 -15.45 -3.54 10.81
CA ASP A 133 -16.02 -3.84 9.49
C ASP A 133 -14.98 -4.40 8.50
N TRP A 134 -13.75 -3.89 8.59
CA TRP A 134 -12.63 -4.32 7.76
C TRP A 134 -11.91 -5.55 8.33
N GLY A 135 -11.93 -5.72 9.67
CA GLY A 135 -11.35 -6.87 10.36
C GLY A 135 -12.05 -8.18 10.02
N ILE A 136 -13.38 -8.19 9.93
CA ILE A 136 -14.17 -9.37 9.56
C ILE A 136 -13.71 -10.00 8.25
N ALA A 137 -13.31 -9.17 7.28
CA ALA A 137 -12.83 -9.65 5.99
C ALA A 137 -11.48 -10.39 6.07
N THR A 138 -10.64 -10.10 7.07
CA THR A 138 -9.34 -10.79 7.26
C THR A 138 -9.49 -12.12 7.96
N ASP A 139 -10.47 -12.26 8.84
CA ASP A 139 -10.69 -13.47 9.64
C ASP A 139 -11.45 -14.58 8.88
N ALA A 140 -11.93 -14.25 7.67
CA ALA A 140 -12.66 -15.19 6.83
C ALA A 140 -11.84 -16.43 6.40
N PHE A 141 -10.50 -16.32 6.40
CA PHE A 141 -9.62 -17.40 6.00
C PHE A 141 -8.54 -17.65 7.04
N SER A 142 -8.45 -18.89 7.53
CA SER A 142 -7.46 -19.31 8.54
C SER A 142 -6.06 -19.54 7.98
N ALA A 143 -5.91 -19.70 6.67
CA ALA A 143 -4.62 -19.87 6.00
C ALA A 143 -4.72 -19.51 4.52
N PRO A 144 -3.71 -18.87 3.94
CA PRO A 144 -3.69 -18.56 2.52
C PRO A 144 -3.41 -19.80 1.66
N TYR A 145 -3.93 -19.79 0.43
CA TYR A 145 -3.67 -20.87 -0.52
C TYR A 145 -2.31 -20.73 -1.21
N GLN A 146 -1.90 -19.52 -1.54
CA GLN A 146 -0.67 -19.21 -2.29
C GLN A 146 0.31 -18.38 -1.46
N VAL A 147 1.60 -18.46 -1.82
CA VAL A 147 2.63 -17.54 -1.32
C VAL A 147 2.36 -16.12 -1.84
N ALA A 148 2.53 -15.12 -0.97
CA ALA A 148 2.43 -13.71 -1.32
C ALA A 148 3.60 -12.93 -0.73
N TYR A 149 3.55 -11.60 -0.74
CA TYR A 149 4.57 -10.75 -0.12
C TYR A 149 4.62 -10.93 1.42
N ASP A 150 3.47 -11.23 2.02
CA ASP A 150 3.41 -11.57 3.43
C ASP A 150 4.22 -12.85 3.74
N THR A 151 4.60 -13.01 4.99
CA THR A 151 5.36 -14.18 5.45
C THR A 151 4.45 -15.35 5.86
N GLU A 152 3.15 -15.27 5.62
CA GLU A 152 2.20 -16.30 5.98
C GLU A 152 2.42 -17.57 5.14
N LYS A 153 2.50 -18.70 5.84
CA LYS A 153 2.75 -19.99 5.17
C LYS A 153 1.46 -20.49 4.51
N PRO A 154 1.48 -20.75 3.20
CA PRO A 154 0.34 -21.35 2.51
C PRO A 154 -0.07 -22.69 3.09
N ILE A 155 -1.33 -23.05 2.87
CA ILE A 155 -1.93 -24.30 3.38
C ILE A 155 -1.12 -25.55 2.98
N MET A 156 -0.44 -25.52 1.84
CA MET A 156 0.44 -26.62 1.39
C MET A 156 1.57 -26.90 2.39
N PHE A 157 2.26 -25.87 2.89
CA PHE A 157 3.32 -26.02 3.89
C PHE A 157 2.79 -26.51 5.23
N LEU A 158 1.59 -26.08 5.63
CA LEU A 158 0.94 -26.56 6.84
C LEU A 158 0.59 -28.05 6.74
N ARG A 159 0.16 -28.50 5.56
CA ARG A 159 -0.12 -29.93 5.28
C ARG A 159 1.14 -30.78 5.35
N GLU A 160 2.25 -30.34 4.76
CA GLU A 160 3.54 -31.03 4.81
C GLU A 160 4.05 -31.14 6.25
N GLN A 161 3.95 -30.08 7.06
CA GLN A 161 4.32 -30.13 8.47
C GLN A 161 3.51 -31.13 9.26
N ARG A 162 2.19 -31.22 9.02
CA ARG A 162 1.33 -32.19 9.69
C ARG A 162 1.69 -33.64 9.31
N LEU A 163 1.95 -33.87 8.04
CA LEU A 163 2.38 -35.23 7.55
C LEU A 163 3.74 -35.60 8.13
N ALA A 164 4.69 -34.70 8.18
CA ALA A 164 6.01 -34.92 8.77
C ALA A 164 5.94 -35.16 10.30
N ALA A 165 5.01 -34.54 10.99
CA ALA A 165 4.78 -34.79 12.41
C ALA A 165 4.16 -36.17 12.69
N GLN A 166 3.25 -36.63 11.83
CA GLN A 166 2.64 -37.98 11.93
C GLN A 166 3.61 -39.10 11.59
N ALA A 167 4.57 -38.86 10.71
CA ALA A 167 5.59 -39.86 10.33
C ALA A 167 6.67 -40.11 11.38
N LYS A 168 6.70 -39.32 12.47
CA LYS A 168 7.64 -39.43 13.59
C LYS A 168 7.09 -40.16 14.81
N ILE A 169 5.84 -40.65 14.71
CA ILE A 169 5.17 -41.47 15.74
C ILE A 169 5.17 -42.96 15.26
#